data_b29c1101558d59f2f54ec6deac05096a
#
_entry.id   b29c1101558d59f2f54ec6deac05096a
#
_cell.length_a   1.000
_cell.length_b   1.000
_cell.length_c   1.000
_cell.angle_alpha   90.00
_cell.angle_beta   90.00
_cell.angle_gamma   90.00
#
_symmetry.space_group_name_H-M   'P 1'
#
loop_
_entity.id
_entity.type
_entity.pdbx_description
1 polymer ?
#
loop_
_entity_poly.entity_id
_entity_poly.type
_entity_poly.pdbx_seq_one_letter_code
_entity_poly.pdbx_strand_id
1 'polypeptide(L)'
;MTAILGGTFDPPHNGHVALARAALQRLPVKRLLVLVASRPGHREVIADAQSRLRLARAAFADLPAEVELDDNAFAVDAVRGGRFGDALFVVGADEGADFPSWKEPDEVLRWVRLAVGTRSGYPPPDLERYGDRIVPFELDSPAISSSEVRDRVARGEAIDDLVPPAVAEAIRDLGLYRGYTDRDSDQDHTSH
;
A
#
# COMPACT_ATOMS: atom_id res chain seq x y z
N MET A 1 -10.26 -15.54 8.89
CA MET A 1 -9.30 -15.15 7.84
C MET A 1 -8.84 -13.73 8.11
N THR A 2 -7.58 -13.41 7.82
CA THR A 2 -6.95 -12.09 8.00
C THR A 2 -6.65 -11.48 6.64
N ALA A 3 -6.92 -10.18 6.46
CA ALA A 3 -6.39 -9.41 5.34
C ALA A 3 -5.02 -8.85 5.74
N ILE A 4 -4.05 -8.91 4.85
CA ILE A 4 -2.71 -8.31 5.02
C ILE A 4 -2.57 -7.21 3.97
N LEU A 5 -2.29 -6.01 4.41
CA LEU A 5 -1.98 -4.87 3.55
C LEU A 5 -0.52 -4.46 3.79
N GLY A 6 0.35 -4.84 2.88
CA GLY A 6 1.77 -4.45 2.91
C GLY A 6 2.00 -3.14 2.17
N GLY A 7 2.93 -2.34 2.65
CA GLY A 7 3.27 -1.12 1.94
C GLY A 7 4.39 -0.31 2.59
N THR A 8 4.89 0.65 1.84
CA THR A 8 5.87 1.62 2.33
C THR A 8 5.22 2.71 3.18
N PHE A 9 4.03 3.16 2.78
CA PHE A 9 3.22 4.19 3.44
C PHE A 9 3.99 5.51 3.68
N ASP A 10 4.55 6.04 2.63
CA ASP A 10 5.42 7.24 2.66
C ASP A 10 4.86 8.44 1.85
N PRO A 11 3.73 9.06 2.27
CA PRO A 11 2.81 8.66 3.35
C PRO A 11 1.67 7.74 2.87
N PRO A 12 0.89 7.16 3.81
CA PRO A 12 -0.39 6.56 3.48
C PRO A 12 -1.38 7.65 3.03
N HIS A 13 -2.32 7.29 2.15
CA HIS A 13 -3.30 8.20 1.58
C HIS A 13 -4.69 7.56 1.48
N ASN A 14 -5.69 8.34 1.08
CA ASN A 14 -7.09 7.89 1.01
C ASN A 14 -7.29 6.66 0.10
N GLY A 15 -6.44 6.47 -0.92
CA GLY A 15 -6.44 5.25 -1.74
C GLY A 15 -6.11 3.98 -0.94
N HIS A 16 -5.12 4.04 -0.04
CA HIS A 16 -4.79 2.91 0.85
C HIS A 16 -5.94 2.62 1.83
N VAL A 17 -6.55 3.65 2.38
CA VAL A 17 -7.70 3.49 3.31
C VAL A 17 -8.92 2.91 2.59
N ALA A 18 -9.19 3.36 1.36
CA ALA A 18 -10.27 2.82 0.53
C ALA A 18 -10.04 1.33 0.23
N LEU A 19 -8.82 0.93 -0.14
CA LEU A 19 -8.44 -0.46 -0.38
C LEU A 19 -8.66 -1.32 0.87
N ALA A 20 -8.19 -0.87 2.03
CA ALA A 20 -8.37 -1.55 3.31
C ALA A 20 -9.84 -1.72 3.69
N ARG A 21 -10.62 -0.67 3.53
CA ARG A 21 -12.07 -0.66 3.82
C ARG A 21 -12.83 -1.60 2.89
N ALA A 22 -12.55 -1.55 1.58
CA ALA A 22 -13.17 -2.44 0.61
C ALA A 22 -12.84 -3.90 0.89
N ALA A 23 -11.60 -4.22 1.24
CA ALA A 23 -11.20 -5.57 1.63
C ALA A 23 -12.00 -6.07 2.84
N LEU A 24 -12.17 -5.27 3.90
CA LEU A 24 -12.96 -5.61 5.08
C LEU A 24 -14.46 -5.79 4.77
N GLN A 25 -14.99 -5.08 3.78
CA GLN A 25 -16.41 -5.12 3.41
C GLN A 25 -16.74 -6.24 2.41
N ARG A 26 -15.83 -6.55 1.50
CA ARG A 26 -16.07 -7.41 0.34
C ARG A 26 -15.50 -8.83 0.48
N LEU A 27 -14.47 -8.99 1.31
CA LEU A 27 -13.79 -10.27 1.49
C LEU A 27 -14.20 -10.94 2.81
N PRO A 28 -14.12 -12.28 2.92
CA PRO A 28 -14.48 -13.01 4.14
C PRO A 28 -13.40 -12.87 5.22
N VAL A 29 -12.98 -11.63 5.51
CA VAL A 29 -11.95 -11.32 6.51
C VAL A 29 -12.55 -10.60 7.71
N LYS A 30 -11.96 -10.79 8.89
CA LYS A 30 -12.45 -10.19 10.14
C LYS A 30 -11.44 -9.21 10.75
N ARG A 31 -10.19 -9.26 10.29
CA ARG A 31 -9.09 -8.44 10.80
C ARG A 31 -8.25 -7.95 9.64
N LEU A 32 -7.70 -6.78 9.80
CA LEU A 32 -6.71 -6.21 8.89
C LEU A 32 -5.37 -6.13 9.63
N LEU A 33 -4.32 -6.66 9.01
CA LEU A 33 -2.95 -6.46 9.44
C LEU A 33 -2.25 -5.56 8.41
N VAL A 34 -1.80 -4.40 8.86
CA VAL A 34 -1.05 -3.46 8.03
C VAL A 34 0.43 -3.61 8.34
N LEU A 35 1.20 -4.03 7.35
CA LEU A 35 2.64 -4.24 7.44
C LEU A 35 3.38 -3.06 6.81
N VAL A 36 3.99 -2.23 7.65
CA VAL A 36 4.81 -1.09 7.21
C VAL A 36 6.23 -1.58 6.98
N ALA A 37 6.68 -1.63 5.74
CA ALA A 37 8.04 -2.06 5.42
C ALA A 37 9.08 -1.16 6.10
N SER A 38 9.88 -1.70 7.02
CA SER A 38 10.92 -0.93 7.71
C SER A 38 12.05 -0.56 6.75
N ARG A 39 12.43 -1.49 5.86
CA ARG A 39 13.46 -1.33 4.83
C ARG A 39 12.97 -1.87 3.50
N PRO A 40 12.17 -1.07 2.73
CA PRO A 40 11.68 -1.53 1.43
C PRO A 40 12.87 -1.75 0.47
N GLY A 41 13.01 -2.99 -0.03
CA GLY A 41 14.19 -3.42 -0.77
C GLY A 41 14.34 -2.82 -2.18
N HIS A 42 13.29 -2.18 -2.69
CA HIS A 42 13.22 -1.70 -4.08
C HIS A 42 12.68 -0.27 -4.22
N ARG A 43 12.39 0.41 -3.11
CA ARG A 43 11.86 1.78 -3.12
C ARG A 43 12.69 2.68 -2.22
N GLU A 44 13.06 3.84 -2.74
CA GLU A 44 13.57 4.93 -1.94
C GLU A 44 12.46 5.48 -1.04
N VAL A 45 12.79 5.78 0.20
CA VAL A 45 11.85 6.34 1.19
C VAL A 45 12.38 7.67 1.71
N ILE A 46 11.47 8.59 1.99
CA ILE A 46 11.78 9.91 2.49
C ILE A 46 11.63 9.97 4.00
N ALA A 47 10.52 9.45 4.53
CA ALA A 47 10.32 9.39 5.97
C ALA A 47 10.91 8.10 6.55
N ASP A 48 11.51 8.20 7.75
CA ASP A 48 12.02 7.04 8.48
C ASP A 48 10.89 6.05 8.85
N ALA A 49 11.28 4.81 9.20
CA ALA A 49 10.33 3.74 9.45
C ALA A 49 9.36 4.04 10.62
N GLN A 50 9.82 4.72 11.67
CA GLN A 50 8.96 5.06 12.82
C GLN A 50 7.95 6.16 12.46
N SER A 51 8.37 7.15 11.70
CA SER A 51 7.48 8.18 11.16
C SER A 51 6.42 7.55 10.26
N ARG A 52 6.77 6.66 9.34
CA ARG A 52 5.83 5.95 8.48
C ARG A 52 4.87 5.04 9.26
N LEU A 53 5.34 4.37 10.32
CA LEU A 53 4.50 3.62 11.25
C LEU A 53 3.47 4.52 11.94
N ARG A 54 3.89 5.71 12.43
CA ARG A 54 2.98 6.68 13.04
C ARG A 54 1.92 7.15 12.05
N LEU A 55 2.32 7.46 10.80
CA LEU A 55 1.39 7.86 9.75
C LEU A 55 0.40 6.73 9.42
N ALA A 56 0.87 5.49 9.29
CA ALA A 56 0.01 4.35 9.02
C ALA A 56 -1.00 4.10 10.16
N ARG A 57 -0.57 4.19 11.41
CA ARG A 57 -1.49 4.10 12.57
C ARG A 57 -2.56 5.19 12.54
N ALA A 58 -2.20 6.42 12.16
CA ALA A 58 -3.16 7.50 11.99
C ALA A 58 -4.13 7.24 10.83
N ALA A 59 -3.64 6.68 9.71
CA ALA A 59 -4.47 6.42 8.53
C ALA A 59 -5.53 5.34 8.75
N PHE A 60 -5.21 4.32 9.54
CA PHE A 60 -6.07 3.14 9.73
C PHE A 60 -6.75 3.10 11.11
N ALA A 61 -6.70 4.20 11.88
CA ALA A 61 -7.23 4.26 13.25
C ALA A 61 -8.72 3.91 13.37
N ASP A 62 -9.51 4.22 12.34
CA ASP A 62 -10.97 3.98 12.31
C ASP A 62 -11.35 2.58 11.78
N LEU A 63 -10.36 1.72 11.52
CA LEU A 63 -10.57 0.36 11.05
C LEU A 63 -10.15 -0.67 12.10
N PRO A 64 -10.70 -1.89 12.09
CA PRO A 64 -10.25 -3.00 12.93
C PRO A 64 -8.89 -3.52 12.44
N ALA A 65 -7.86 -2.67 12.55
CA ALA A 65 -6.54 -2.88 11.99
C ALA A 65 -5.47 -2.94 13.09
N GLU A 66 -4.58 -3.92 12.97
CA GLU A 66 -3.29 -3.93 13.66
C GLU A 66 -2.24 -3.35 12.70
N VAL A 67 -1.40 -2.43 13.16
CA VAL A 67 -0.39 -1.77 12.35
C VAL A 67 0.98 -1.98 12.98
N GLU A 68 1.86 -2.68 12.28
CA GLU A 68 3.20 -3.02 12.76
C GLU A 68 4.29 -2.77 11.72
N LEU A 69 5.54 -2.65 12.17
CA LEU A 69 6.69 -2.68 11.29
C LEU A 69 6.96 -4.10 10.81
N ASP A 70 7.28 -4.23 9.53
CA ASP A 70 7.78 -5.45 8.94
C ASP A 70 9.25 -5.27 8.53
N ASP A 71 10.13 -6.06 9.14
CA ASP A 71 11.57 -6.01 8.87
C ASP A 71 11.98 -6.76 7.60
N ASN A 72 11.02 -7.43 6.95
CA ASN A 72 11.25 -8.10 5.69
C ASN A 72 11.27 -7.09 4.53
N ALA A 73 12.22 -7.28 3.61
CA ALA A 73 12.35 -6.41 2.45
C ALA A 73 11.32 -6.73 1.35
N PHE A 74 10.80 -7.95 1.32
CA PHE A 74 9.89 -8.44 0.29
C PHE A 74 8.72 -9.22 0.88
N ALA A 75 7.56 -9.19 0.19
CA ALA A 75 6.36 -9.87 0.61
C ALA A 75 6.57 -11.38 0.86
N VAL A 76 7.35 -12.06 0.00
CA VAL A 76 7.66 -13.49 0.16
C VAL A 76 8.34 -13.79 1.50
N ASP A 77 9.26 -12.94 1.93
CA ASP A 77 9.98 -13.13 3.19
C ASP A 77 9.05 -12.90 4.39
N ALA A 78 8.08 -11.98 4.26
CA ALA A 78 7.07 -11.72 5.28
C ALA A 78 6.09 -12.88 5.47
N VAL A 79 5.66 -13.55 4.39
CA VAL A 79 4.63 -14.60 4.45
C VAL A 79 5.21 -16.01 4.61
N ARG A 80 6.49 -16.19 4.30
CA ARG A 80 7.16 -17.50 4.38
C ARG A 80 7.06 -18.10 5.78
N GLY A 81 6.82 -19.40 5.83
CA GLY A 81 6.61 -20.12 7.09
C GLY A 81 5.17 -20.08 7.61
N GLY A 82 4.24 -19.42 6.91
CA GLY A 82 2.81 -19.50 7.19
C GLY A 82 2.36 -18.84 8.49
N ARG A 83 3.13 -17.84 9.00
CA ARG A 83 2.82 -17.15 10.27
C ARG A 83 1.41 -16.51 10.32
N PHE A 84 0.82 -16.26 9.16
CA PHE A 84 -0.49 -15.62 9.05
C PHE A 84 -1.64 -16.60 8.87
N GLY A 85 -1.34 -17.91 8.70
CA GLY A 85 -2.35 -18.92 8.44
C GLY A 85 -3.12 -18.67 7.14
N ASP A 86 -4.45 -18.90 7.16
CA ASP A 86 -5.32 -18.58 6.02
C ASP A 86 -5.54 -17.07 5.93
N ALA A 87 -4.76 -16.43 5.07
CA ALA A 87 -4.74 -14.98 4.90
C ALA A 87 -4.87 -14.57 3.42
N LEU A 88 -5.37 -13.36 3.21
CA LEU A 88 -5.42 -12.68 1.91
C LEU A 88 -4.42 -11.52 1.91
N PHE A 89 -3.44 -11.55 1.02
CA PHE A 89 -2.57 -10.39 0.77
C PHE A 89 -3.29 -9.47 -0.20
N VAL A 90 -3.60 -8.25 0.25
CA VAL A 90 -4.48 -7.30 -0.45
C VAL A 90 -3.65 -6.29 -1.20
N VAL A 91 -3.94 -6.13 -2.48
CA VAL A 91 -3.27 -5.16 -3.38
C VAL A 91 -4.29 -4.44 -4.25
N GLY A 92 -3.93 -3.26 -4.74
CA GLY A 92 -4.66 -2.58 -5.81
C GLY A 92 -4.36 -3.21 -7.19
N ALA A 93 -5.09 -2.77 -8.22
CA ALA A 93 -4.95 -3.30 -9.58
C ALA A 93 -3.53 -3.13 -10.13
N ASP A 94 -2.90 -1.99 -9.91
CA ASP A 94 -1.54 -1.70 -10.41
C ASP A 94 -0.51 -2.64 -9.80
N GLU A 95 -0.52 -2.80 -8.47
CA GLU A 95 0.35 -3.76 -7.79
C GLU A 95 0.02 -5.21 -8.14
N GLY A 96 -1.26 -5.52 -8.38
CA GLY A 96 -1.69 -6.82 -8.90
C GLY A 96 -1.14 -7.09 -10.29
N ALA A 97 -1.12 -6.10 -11.18
CA ALA A 97 -0.52 -6.22 -12.51
C ALA A 97 0.99 -6.46 -12.44
N ASP A 98 1.66 -5.86 -11.46
CA ASP A 98 3.11 -6.03 -11.23
C ASP A 98 3.45 -7.33 -10.48
N PHE A 99 2.47 -8.03 -9.91
CA PHE A 99 2.68 -9.23 -9.10
C PHE A 99 3.57 -10.31 -9.77
N PRO A 100 3.45 -10.58 -11.08
CA PRO A 100 4.34 -11.54 -11.75
C PRO A 100 5.83 -11.19 -11.69
N SER A 101 6.17 -9.92 -11.45
CA SER A 101 7.55 -9.41 -11.31
C SER A 101 8.07 -9.43 -9.87
N TRP A 102 7.22 -9.74 -8.89
CA TRP A 102 7.64 -9.80 -7.51
C TRP A 102 8.68 -10.90 -7.26
N LYS A 103 9.45 -10.75 -6.19
CA LYS A 103 10.37 -11.80 -5.76
C LYS A 103 9.59 -13.07 -5.41
N GLU A 104 9.83 -14.14 -6.14
CA GLU A 104 9.24 -15.48 -5.91
C GLU A 104 7.69 -15.45 -5.79
N PRO A 105 6.94 -14.98 -6.81
CA PRO A 105 5.50 -14.78 -6.70
C PRO A 105 4.74 -16.10 -6.43
N ASP A 106 5.19 -17.21 -7.02
CA ASP A 106 4.60 -18.53 -6.77
C ASP A 106 4.79 -18.97 -5.31
N GLU A 107 5.93 -18.60 -4.70
CA GLU A 107 6.18 -18.90 -3.28
C GLU A 107 5.28 -18.05 -2.37
N VAL A 108 5.03 -16.77 -2.70
CA VAL A 108 4.03 -15.94 -1.99
C VAL A 108 2.69 -16.66 -1.96
N LEU A 109 2.23 -17.15 -3.12
CA LEU A 109 0.94 -17.83 -3.26
C LEU A 109 0.88 -19.20 -2.58
N ARG A 110 1.97 -19.82 -2.19
CA ARG A 110 1.96 -21.03 -1.35
C ARG A 110 1.44 -20.74 0.06
N TRP A 111 1.71 -19.55 0.57
CA TRP A 111 1.42 -19.18 1.95
C TRP A 111 0.14 -18.35 2.10
N VAL A 112 -0.18 -17.50 1.11
CA VAL A 112 -1.36 -16.65 1.13
C VAL A 112 -2.04 -16.67 -0.23
N ARG A 113 -3.29 -16.21 -0.30
CA ARG A 113 -3.94 -15.86 -1.57
C ARG A 113 -3.79 -14.36 -1.81
N LEU A 114 -3.72 -13.96 -3.07
CA LEU A 114 -3.65 -12.55 -3.46
C LEU A 114 -5.06 -12.01 -3.71
N ALA A 115 -5.49 -11.03 -2.94
CA ALA A 115 -6.75 -10.33 -3.17
C ALA A 115 -6.47 -9.04 -3.95
N VAL A 116 -7.06 -8.92 -5.14
CA VAL A 116 -6.81 -7.80 -6.06
C VAL A 116 -8.05 -6.92 -6.17
N GLY A 117 -7.93 -5.70 -5.66
CA GLY A 117 -8.98 -4.68 -5.77
C GLY A 117 -8.94 -3.99 -7.12
N THR A 118 -10.05 -4.08 -7.88
CA THR A 118 -10.19 -3.45 -9.19
C THR A 118 -11.38 -2.49 -9.21
N ARG A 119 -11.25 -1.40 -9.95
CA ARG A 119 -12.37 -0.45 -10.12
C ARG A 119 -13.45 -1.09 -10.99
N SER A 120 -14.71 -0.82 -10.64
CA SER A 120 -15.84 -1.24 -11.46
C SER A 120 -15.71 -0.70 -12.89
N GLY A 121 -15.88 -1.60 -13.88
CA GLY A 121 -15.76 -1.26 -15.30
C GLY A 121 -14.31 -1.26 -15.85
N TYR A 122 -13.31 -1.53 -15.03
CA TYR A 122 -11.93 -1.73 -15.50
C TYR A 122 -11.62 -3.23 -15.55
N PRO A 123 -10.91 -3.70 -16.59
CA PRO A 123 -10.50 -5.10 -16.64
C PRO A 123 -9.54 -5.40 -15.47
N PRO A 124 -9.69 -6.56 -14.82
CA PRO A 124 -8.71 -7.00 -13.85
C PRO A 124 -7.36 -7.28 -14.54
N PRO A 125 -6.24 -7.18 -13.82
CA PRO A 125 -4.95 -7.58 -14.38
C PRO A 125 -4.96 -9.05 -14.79
N ASP A 126 -4.18 -9.38 -15.83
CA ASP A 126 -4.05 -10.75 -16.33
C ASP A 126 -3.22 -11.59 -15.34
N LEU A 127 -3.92 -12.30 -14.50
CA LEU A 127 -3.35 -13.20 -13.48
C LEU A 127 -3.92 -14.63 -13.59
N GLU A 128 -4.50 -14.98 -14.75
CA GLU A 128 -5.16 -16.28 -14.98
C GLU A 128 -4.25 -17.47 -14.67
N ARG A 129 -2.94 -17.35 -14.91
CA ARG A 129 -1.96 -18.41 -14.61
C ARG A 129 -1.93 -18.85 -13.14
N TYR A 130 -2.41 -18.01 -12.22
CA TYR A 130 -2.41 -18.30 -10.78
C TYR A 130 -3.73 -18.87 -10.26
N GLY A 131 -4.75 -18.98 -11.12
CA GLY A 131 -6.01 -19.67 -10.84
C GLY A 131 -6.74 -19.18 -9.59
N ASP A 132 -7.15 -20.10 -8.76
CA ASP A 132 -7.91 -19.87 -7.52
C ASP A 132 -7.10 -19.18 -6.39
N ARG A 133 -5.80 -18.98 -6.60
CA ARG A 133 -4.94 -18.22 -5.67
C ARG A 133 -5.19 -16.71 -5.77
N ILE A 134 -5.86 -16.25 -6.83
CA ILE A 134 -6.26 -14.84 -7.02
C ILE A 134 -7.72 -14.66 -6.65
N VAL A 135 -8.00 -13.67 -5.80
CA VAL A 135 -9.33 -13.32 -5.33
C VAL A 135 -9.65 -11.88 -5.77
N PRO A 136 -10.33 -11.67 -6.89
CA PRO A 136 -10.72 -10.33 -7.32
C PRO A 136 -11.83 -9.78 -6.43
N PHE A 137 -11.82 -8.48 -6.18
CA PHE A 137 -12.92 -7.77 -5.52
C PHE A 137 -13.04 -6.33 -6.05
N GLU A 138 -14.24 -5.77 -5.95
CA GLU A 138 -14.50 -4.40 -6.38
C GLU A 138 -13.94 -3.38 -5.39
N LEU A 139 -13.25 -2.38 -5.94
CA LEU A 139 -12.65 -1.28 -5.21
C LEU A 139 -13.10 0.05 -5.82
N ASP A 140 -13.76 0.87 -5.04
CA ASP A 140 -13.95 2.29 -5.35
C ASP A 140 -12.86 3.09 -4.61
N SER A 141 -11.85 3.53 -5.33
CA SER A 141 -10.69 4.21 -4.77
C SER A 141 -10.34 5.44 -5.58
N PRO A 142 -10.01 6.56 -4.92
CA PRO A 142 -9.45 7.72 -5.61
C PRO A 142 -8.08 7.37 -6.22
N ALA A 143 -7.77 8.01 -7.36
CA ALA A 143 -6.46 7.92 -7.98
C ALA A 143 -5.51 8.89 -7.25
N ILE A 144 -4.86 8.42 -6.21
CA ILE A 144 -3.91 9.19 -5.40
C ILE A 144 -2.62 8.40 -5.28
N SER A 145 -1.48 9.08 -5.36
CA SER A 145 -0.16 8.50 -5.08
C SER A 145 0.51 9.17 -3.89
N SER A 146 1.41 8.44 -3.22
CA SER A 146 2.23 9.02 -2.16
C SER A 146 3.14 10.13 -2.68
N SER A 147 3.62 10.04 -3.92
CA SER A 147 4.41 11.10 -4.57
C SER A 147 3.61 12.39 -4.68
N GLU A 148 2.36 12.33 -5.15
CA GLU A 148 1.49 13.51 -5.21
C GLU A 148 1.32 14.19 -3.85
N VAL A 149 1.15 13.40 -2.78
CA VAL A 149 1.05 13.96 -1.42
C VAL A 149 2.34 14.67 -1.03
N ARG A 150 3.51 14.05 -1.25
CA ARG A 150 4.81 14.65 -0.93
C ARG A 150 5.06 15.94 -1.70
N ASP A 151 4.73 15.94 -2.99
CA ASP A 151 4.89 17.11 -3.87
C ASP A 151 4.04 18.30 -3.42
N ARG A 152 2.76 18.06 -3.04
CA ARG A 152 1.90 19.11 -2.50
C ARG A 152 2.44 19.66 -1.18
N VAL A 153 2.88 18.79 -0.26
CA VAL A 153 3.50 19.25 0.99
C VAL A 153 4.74 20.09 0.72
N ALA A 154 5.60 19.68 -0.20
CA ALA A 154 6.82 20.40 -0.57
C ALA A 154 6.53 21.80 -1.12
N ARG A 155 5.42 21.95 -1.87
CA ARG A 155 4.94 23.24 -2.39
C ARG A 155 4.11 24.05 -1.40
N GLY A 156 3.85 23.53 -0.19
CA GLY A 156 3.00 24.18 0.80
C GLY A 156 1.51 24.18 0.45
N GLU A 157 1.09 23.28 -0.43
CA GLU A 157 -0.31 23.11 -0.84
C GLU A 157 -1.10 22.24 0.15
N ALA A 158 -2.43 22.38 0.15
CA ALA A 158 -3.31 21.56 0.98
C ALA A 158 -3.32 20.10 0.51
N ILE A 159 -3.42 19.17 1.47
CA ILE A 159 -3.47 17.71 1.24
C ILE A 159 -4.71 17.06 1.85
N ASP A 160 -5.68 17.84 2.32
CA ASP A 160 -6.84 17.34 3.06
C ASP A 160 -7.77 16.47 2.20
N ASP A 161 -7.72 16.63 0.88
CA ASP A 161 -8.42 15.77 -0.10
C ASP A 161 -7.68 14.46 -0.41
N LEU A 162 -6.39 14.38 -0.12
CA LEU A 162 -5.52 13.24 -0.46
C LEU A 162 -5.33 12.25 0.69
N VAL A 163 -5.33 12.73 1.93
CA VAL A 163 -5.02 11.92 3.11
C VAL A 163 -6.08 12.09 4.20
N PRO A 164 -6.23 11.12 5.12
CA PRO A 164 -7.04 11.30 6.31
C PRO A 164 -6.57 12.50 7.14
N PRO A 165 -7.47 13.24 7.82
CA PRO A 165 -7.11 14.41 8.62
C PRO A 165 -6.00 14.14 9.65
N ALA A 166 -6.04 13.00 10.33
CA ALA A 166 -5.01 12.59 11.30
C ALA A 166 -3.63 12.38 10.65
N VAL A 167 -3.58 11.96 9.38
CA VAL A 167 -2.32 11.85 8.63
C VAL A 167 -1.79 13.24 8.27
N ALA A 168 -2.65 14.15 7.81
CA ALA A 168 -2.27 15.52 7.51
C ALA A 168 -1.71 16.23 8.76
N GLU A 169 -2.33 16.03 9.93
CA GLU A 169 -1.85 16.54 11.21
C GLU A 169 -0.47 15.96 11.57
N ALA A 170 -0.32 14.64 11.49
CA ALA A 170 0.93 13.97 11.80
C ALA A 170 2.09 14.39 10.87
N ILE A 171 1.82 14.63 9.57
CA ILE A 171 2.81 15.16 8.61
C ILE A 171 3.27 16.56 9.06
N ARG A 172 2.34 17.43 9.47
CA ARG A 172 2.68 18.78 9.96
C ARG A 172 3.49 18.73 11.25
N ASP A 173 3.09 17.92 12.23
CA ASP A 173 3.74 17.77 13.53
C ASP A 173 5.17 17.26 13.41
N LEU A 174 5.38 16.28 12.52
CA LEU A 174 6.69 15.70 12.27
C LEU A 174 7.54 16.52 11.31
N GLY A 175 6.97 17.55 10.65
CA GLY A 175 7.67 18.38 9.68
C GLY A 175 8.12 17.62 8.43
N LEU A 176 7.42 16.54 8.06
CA LEU A 176 7.80 15.65 6.96
C LEU A 176 7.56 16.30 5.60
N TYR A 177 8.35 15.88 4.62
CA TYR A 177 8.27 16.21 3.18
C TYR A 177 8.46 17.69 2.82
N ARG A 178 8.78 18.56 3.78
CA ARG A 178 9.09 19.96 3.51
C ARG A 178 10.41 20.07 2.75
N GLY A 179 10.39 20.74 1.59
CA GLY A 179 11.59 20.88 0.74
C GLY A 179 11.98 19.62 -0.02
N TYR A 180 11.11 18.60 -0.05
CA TYR A 180 11.27 17.46 -0.94
C TYR A 180 11.22 17.93 -2.40
N THR A 181 12.15 17.46 -3.22
CA THR A 181 12.11 17.62 -4.69
C THR A 181 12.23 16.25 -5.31
N ASP A 182 11.20 15.84 -6.04
CA ASP A 182 11.28 14.62 -6.84
C ASP A 182 12.32 14.81 -7.94
N ARG A 183 13.43 14.07 -7.87
CA ARG A 183 14.53 14.17 -8.85
C ARG A 183 14.23 13.45 -10.15
N ASP A 184 13.17 12.65 -10.20
CA ASP A 184 12.82 11.84 -11.37
C ASP A 184 11.86 12.51 -12.36
N SER A 185 11.24 13.66 -12.00
CA SER A 185 10.32 14.35 -12.91
C SER A 185 11.01 15.16 -14.02
N ASP A 186 12.34 15.33 -13.99
CA ASP A 186 13.09 16.22 -14.91
C ASP A 186 13.88 15.49 -16.03
N GLN A 187 13.79 14.15 -16.16
CA GLN A 187 14.59 13.44 -17.18
C GLN A 187 13.85 13.01 -18.46
N ASP A 188 12.56 13.33 -18.63
CA ASP A 188 11.82 12.87 -19.83
C ASP A 188 11.44 13.99 -20.81
N HIS A 189 12.10 15.15 -20.81
CA HIS A 189 11.82 16.23 -21.77
C HIS A 189 13.06 16.80 -22.47
N THR A 190 14.09 15.98 -22.75
CA THR A 190 15.12 16.38 -23.75
C THR A 190 15.76 15.16 -24.41
N SER A 191 15.15 14.69 -25.47
CA SER A 191 15.92 14.18 -26.63
C SER A 191 15.04 14.12 -27.88
N HIS A 192 15.49 14.82 -28.83
CA HIS A 192 14.99 14.97 -30.21
C HIS A 192 14.91 13.65 -30.95
#